data_2e0194c29b185f1937e3f94504b8a533
#
_entry.id   2e0194c29b185f1937e3f94504b8a533
#
_cell.length_a   1.000
_cell.length_b   1.000
_cell.length_c   1.000
_cell.angle_alpha   90.00
_cell.angle_beta   90.00
_cell.angle_gamma   90.00
#
_symmetry.space_group_name_H-M   'P 1'
#
loop_
_entity.id
_entity.type
_entity.pdbx_description
1 polymer ?
#
loop_
_entity_poly.entity_id
_entity_poly.type
_entity_poly.pdbx_seq_one_letter_code
_entity_poly.pdbx_strand_id
1 'polypeptide(L)'
;MLSNETVRKLQEMRLGVMAEAFSAQLQNAQFQAVSFEDRFAMLVDAEWSARKSNRLTRLIRNAGYADPTACVENIEYISERKLDREQILRLASCSYLHEAYNVIILGATGAGKTYLACALGMAAAAFTLCATSACRISWWKSPWHEPTEPTGIT
;
A
#
# COMPACT_ATOMS: atom_id res chain seq x y z
N MET A 1 1.45 23.97 -30.44
CA MET A 1 1.66 24.93 -29.32
C MET A 1 0.71 24.73 -28.17
N LEU A 2 -0.59 24.56 -28.38
CA LEU A 2 -1.58 24.31 -27.27
C LEU A 2 -1.31 23.05 -26.47
N SER A 3 -0.84 21.94 -27.08
CA SER A 3 -0.56 20.68 -26.40
C SER A 3 0.59 20.78 -25.38
N ASN A 4 1.65 21.52 -25.66
CA ASN A 4 2.76 21.69 -24.72
C ASN A 4 2.37 22.54 -23.50
N GLU A 5 1.50 23.52 -23.69
CA GLU A 5 0.98 24.32 -22.60
C GLU A 5 0.04 23.50 -21.70
N THR A 6 -0.77 22.62 -22.29
CA THR A 6 -1.62 21.71 -21.53
C THR A 6 -0.79 20.73 -20.71
N VAL A 7 0.27 20.15 -21.28
CA VAL A 7 1.20 19.25 -20.56
C VAL A 7 1.84 19.99 -19.38
N ARG A 8 2.30 21.23 -19.57
CA ARG A 8 2.88 22.04 -18.49
C ARG A 8 1.87 22.28 -17.37
N LYS A 9 0.63 22.65 -17.69
CA LYS A 9 -0.43 22.86 -16.68
C LYS A 9 -0.74 21.59 -15.91
N LEU A 10 -0.80 20.43 -16.57
CA LEU A 10 -0.98 19.14 -15.90
C LEU A 10 0.17 18.84 -14.91
N GLN A 11 1.40 19.13 -15.28
CA GLN A 11 2.57 18.97 -14.41
C GLN A 11 2.53 19.93 -13.21
N GLU A 12 2.15 21.19 -13.41
CA GLU A 12 1.96 22.18 -12.35
C GLU A 12 0.86 21.74 -11.35
N MET A 13 -0.20 21.10 -11.85
CA MET A 13 -1.25 20.48 -11.03
C MET A 13 -0.82 19.16 -10.37
N ARG A 14 0.43 18.73 -10.53
CA ARG A 14 0.95 17.45 -10.02
C ARG A 14 0.24 16.23 -10.61
N LEU A 15 -0.19 16.31 -11.86
CA LEU A 15 -0.78 15.23 -12.64
C LEU A 15 0.25 14.70 -13.65
N GLY A 16 1.43 14.28 -13.15
CA GLY A 16 2.58 13.93 -14.00
C GLY A 16 2.31 12.74 -14.90
N VAL A 17 1.69 11.68 -14.36
CA VAL A 17 1.39 10.47 -15.13
C VAL A 17 0.35 10.77 -16.21
N MET A 18 -0.66 11.57 -15.88
CA MET A 18 -1.65 12.03 -16.86
C MET A 18 -1.00 12.88 -17.99
N ALA A 19 -0.02 13.72 -17.64
CA ALA A 19 0.72 14.53 -18.60
C ALA A 19 1.56 13.67 -19.56
N GLU A 20 2.22 12.65 -19.05
CA GLU A 20 2.98 11.67 -19.83
C GLU A 20 2.06 10.86 -20.75
N ALA A 21 0.97 10.33 -20.21
CA ALA A 21 -0.02 9.57 -20.98
C ALA A 21 -0.67 10.43 -22.07
N PHE A 22 -0.97 11.70 -21.80
CA PHE A 22 -1.48 12.64 -22.79
C PHE A 22 -0.47 12.89 -23.91
N SER A 23 0.81 13.09 -23.58
CA SER A 23 1.87 13.26 -24.57
C SER A 23 2.05 12.03 -25.44
N ALA A 24 1.95 10.83 -24.88
CA ALA A 24 1.99 9.56 -25.60
C ALA A 24 0.81 9.40 -26.57
N GLN A 25 -0.40 9.77 -26.15
CA GLN A 25 -1.57 9.75 -27.02
C GLN A 25 -1.46 10.72 -28.21
N LEU A 26 -0.82 11.87 -28.03
CA LEU A 26 -0.61 12.83 -29.12
C LEU A 26 0.38 12.32 -30.17
N GLN A 27 1.35 11.51 -29.75
CA GLN A 27 2.40 10.98 -30.65
C GLN A 27 1.97 9.71 -31.39
N ASN A 28 0.96 9.00 -30.90
CA ASN A 28 0.55 7.71 -31.45
C ASN A 28 -0.74 7.84 -32.28
N ALA A 29 -0.61 7.62 -33.59
CA ALA A 29 -1.72 7.70 -34.53
C ALA A 29 -2.88 6.71 -34.22
N GLN A 30 -2.63 5.63 -33.53
CA GLN A 30 -3.66 4.64 -33.15
C GLN A 30 -4.77 5.26 -32.29
N PHE A 31 -4.44 6.29 -31.49
CA PHE A 31 -5.43 6.98 -30.67
C PHE A 31 -6.39 7.89 -31.47
N GLN A 32 -6.10 8.14 -32.74
CA GLN A 32 -7.01 8.96 -33.58
C GLN A 32 -8.32 8.25 -33.88
N ALA A 33 -8.33 6.91 -33.88
CA ALA A 33 -9.51 6.10 -34.07
C ALA A 33 -10.35 5.89 -32.79
N VAL A 34 -9.81 6.28 -31.64
CA VAL A 34 -10.46 6.11 -30.33
C VAL A 34 -11.26 7.37 -30.00
N SER A 35 -12.46 7.22 -29.42
CA SER A 35 -13.30 8.35 -29.02
C SER A 35 -12.59 9.25 -28.00
N PHE A 36 -12.96 10.52 -27.95
CA PHE A 36 -12.42 11.45 -26.97
C PHE A 36 -12.70 10.97 -25.53
N GLU A 37 -13.89 10.45 -25.28
CA GLU A 37 -14.32 9.97 -23.97
C GLU A 37 -13.44 8.83 -23.47
N ASP A 38 -13.19 7.83 -24.34
CA ASP A 38 -12.32 6.70 -23.98
C ASP A 38 -10.88 7.14 -23.75
N ARG A 39 -10.35 8.04 -24.58
CA ARG A 39 -8.99 8.58 -24.41
C ARG A 39 -8.86 9.35 -23.09
N PHE A 40 -9.87 10.15 -22.76
CA PHE A 40 -9.88 10.89 -21.50
C PHE A 40 -9.99 9.96 -20.30
N ALA A 41 -10.84 8.94 -20.36
CA ALA A 41 -10.94 7.90 -19.33
C ALA A 41 -9.59 7.22 -19.07
N MET A 42 -8.87 6.83 -20.15
CA MET A 42 -7.52 6.24 -20.02
C MET A 42 -6.54 7.17 -19.30
N LEU A 43 -6.58 8.48 -19.55
CA LEU A 43 -5.72 9.45 -18.87
C LEU A 43 -6.01 9.54 -17.37
N VAL A 44 -7.29 9.58 -17.02
CA VAL A 44 -7.74 9.63 -15.62
C VAL A 44 -7.37 8.35 -14.88
N ASP A 45 -7.60 7.18 -15.50
CA ASP A 45 -7.29 5.87 -14.94
C ASP A 45 -5.78 5.69 -14.71
N ALA A 46 -4.94 6.17 -15.62
CA ALA A 46 -3.50 6.13 -15.45
C ALA A 46 -3.04 6.91 -14.21
N GLU A 47 -3.50 8.15 -14.04
CA GLU A 47 -3.16 8.98 -12.89
C GLU A 47 -3.74 8.41 -11.58
N TRP A 48 -5.00 7.94 -11.62
CA TRP A 48 -5.65 7.33 -10.47
C TRP A 48 -4.88 6.10 -9.97
N SER A 49 -4.55 5.18 -10.88
CA SER A 49 -3.82 3.95 -10.57
C SER A 49 -2.43 4.25 -9.99
N ALA A 50 -1.72 5.21 -10.59
CA ALA A 50 -0.41 5.63 -10.10
C ALA A 50 -0.49 6.23 -8.69
N ARG A 51 -1.47 7.09 -8.42
CA ARG A 51 -1.68 7.66 -7.07
C ARG A 51 -2.01 6.60 -6.03
N LYS A 52 -2.85 5.64 -6.40
CA LYS A 52 -3.21 4.52 -5.53
C LYS A 52 -1.97 3.67 -5.20
N SER A 53 -1.17 3.32 -6.20
CA SER A 53 0.08 2.58 -6.03
C SER A 53 1.10 3.33 -5.16
N ASN A 54 1.32 4.62 -5.42
CA ASN A 54 2.22 5.47 -4.65
C ASN A 54 1.77 5.60 -3.18
N ARG A 55 0.46 5.67 -2.95
CA ARG A 55 -0.09 5.69 -1.58
C ARG A 55 0.21 4.39 -0.84
N LEU A 56 0.04 3.23 -1.50
CA LEU A 56 0.37 1.92 -0.93
C LEU A 56 1.85 1.83 -0.57
N THR A 57 2.71 2.14 -1.52
CA THR A 57 4.18 2.13 -1.31
C THR A 57 4.57 3.01 -0.13
N ARG A 58 3.95 4.18 0.01
CA ARG A 58 4.20 5.09 1.13
C ARG A 58 3.72 4.52 2.46
N LEU A 59 2.54 3.86 2.49
CA LEU A 59 2.02 3.22 3.69
C LEU A 59 2.94 2.09 4.16
N ILE A 60 3.36 1.21 3.25
CA ILE A 60 4.27 0.11 3.51
C ILE A 60 5.61 0.63 4.05
N ARG A 61 6.19 1.62 3.39
CA ARG A 61 7.46 2.23 3.80
C ARG A 61 7.36 2.89 5.18
N ASN A 62 6.27 3.61 5.45
CA ASN A 62 6.09 4.29 6.73
C ASN A 62 5.79 3.32 7.88
N ALA A 63 5.25 2.14 7.58
CA ALA A 63 5.00 1.10 8.58
C ALA A 63 6.29 0.45 9.09
N GLY A 64 7.40 0.53 8.32
CA GLY A 64 8.71 0.02 8.76
C GLY A 64 8.71 -1.49 9.02
N TYR A 65 7.99 -2.25 8.20
CA TYR A 65 7.97 -3.71 8.36
C TYR A 65 9.37 -4.32 8.28
N ALA A 66 9.67 -5.27 9.18
CA ALA A 66 10.93 -5.98 9.21
C ALA A 66 11.15 -6.81 7.92
N ASP A 67 10.06 -7.30 7.33
CA ASP A 67 10.05 -8.00 6.05
C ASP A 67 8.95 -7.41 5.14
N PRO A 68 9.32 -6.51 4.21
CA PRO A 68 8.37 -5.91 3.29
C PRO A 68 7.91 -6.85 2.16
N THR A 69 8.51 -8.04 2.04
CA THR A 69 8.14 -9.07 1.07
C THR A 69 7.18 -10.11 1.64
N ALA A 70 6.89 -10.03 2.94
CA ALA A 70 5.99 -10.97 3.60
C ALA A 70 4.60 -10.91 3.00
N CYS A 71 4.04 -12.07 2.67
CA CYS A 71 2.76 -12.24 2.02
C CYS A 71 1.97 -13.35 2.68
N VAL A 72 0.65 -13.19 2.82
CA VAL A 72 -0.22 -14.19 3.45
C VAL A 72 -0.24 -15.49 2.64
N GLU A 73 -0.15 -15.38 1.33
CA GLU A 73 -0.14 -16.50 0.38
C GLU A 73 1.09 -17.39 0.52
N ASN A 74 2.21 -16.83 1.00
CA ASN A 74 3.47 -17.53 1.18
C ASN A 74 3.64 -18.14 2.59
N ILE A 75 2.59 -18.14 3.41
CA ILE A 75 2.65 -18.74 4.73
C ILE A 75 2.60 -20.26 4.60
N GLU A 76 3.65 -20.92 5.08
CA GLU A 76 3.73 -22.38 5.13
C GLU A 76 2.94 -22.93 6.34
N TYR A 77 1.95 -23.76 6.06
CA TYR A 77 1.10 -24.42 7.06
C TYR A 77 1.62 -25.84 7.33
N ILE A 78 2.75 -25.92 8.02
CA ILE A 78 3.33 -27.21 8.43
C ILE A 78 2.61 -27.67 9.70
N SER A 79 2.26 -28.97 9.79
CA SER A 79 1.52 -29.58 10.90
C SER A 79 2.15 -29.31 12.28
N GLU A 80 3.47 -29.23 12.34
CA GLU A 80 4.23 -28.97 13.56
C GLU A 80 3.99 -27.56 14.13
N ARG A 81 3.66 -26.59 13.28
CA ARG A 81 3.38 -25.21 13.69
C ARG A 81 2.01 -25.00 14.31
N LYS A 82 1.09 -25.94 14.15
CA LYS A 82 -0.31 -25.84 14.61
C LYS A 82 -0.97 -24.50 14.23
N LEU A 83 -0.62 -23.98 13.05
CA LEU A 83 -1.16 -22.73 12.55
C LEU A 83 -2.48 -23.00 11.86
N ASP A 84 -3.55 -22.39 12.35
CA ASP A 84 -4.87 -22.53 11.74
C ASP A 84 -4.98 -21.63 10.51
N ARG A 85 -5.08 -22.27 9.34
CA ARG A 85 -5.21 -21.59 8.05
C ARG A 85 -6.48 -20.74 7.97
N GLU A 86 -7.58 -21.24 8.49
CA GLU A 86 -8.86 -20.54 8.43
C GLU A 86 -8.83 -19.26 9.27
N GLN A 87 -8.22 -19.34 10.46
CA GLN A 87 -8.00 -18.17 11.31
C GLN A 87 -7.12 -17.12 10.62
N ILE A 88 -6.04 -17.52 9.96
CA ILE A 88 -5.17 -16.60 9.22
C ILE A 88 -5.91 -15.94 8.07
N LEU A 89 -6.68 -16.69 7.28
CA LEU A 89 -7.48 -16.14 6.18
C LEU A 89 -8.55 -15.16 6.70
N ARG A 90 -9.16 -15.46 7.84
CA ARG A 90 -10.10 -14.54 8.48
C ARG A 90 -9.43 -13.25 8.96
N LEU A 91 -8.21 -13.32 9.49
CA LEU A 91 -7.43 -12.12 9.80
C LEU A 91 -7.01 -11.36 8.55
N ALA A 92 -6.63 -12.06 7.48
CA ALA A 92 -6.25 -11.45 6.21
C ALA A 92 -7.41 -10.70 5.51
N SER A 93 -8.68 -11.05 5.80
CA SER A 93 -9.84 -10.28 5.34
C SER A 93 -9.96 -8.90 5.99
N CYS A 94 -9.15 -8.62 7.02
CA CYS A 94 -9.05 -7.33 7.71
C CYS A 94 -10.35 -6.81 8.33
N SER A 95 -11.35 -7.67 8.58
CA SER A 95 -12.63 -7.29 9.22
C SER A 95 -12.42 -6.67 10.61
N TYR A 96 -11.41 -7.13 11.36
CA TYR A 96 -11.04 -6.61 12.67
C TYR A 96 -10.67 -5.12 12.67
N LEU A 97 -10.27 -4.56 11.52
CA LEU A 97 -9.95 -3.13 11.41
C LEU A 97 -11.18 -2.25 11.51
N HIS A 98 -12.33 -2.70 11.03
CA HIS A 98 -13.60 -1.97 11.16
C HIS A 98 -14.09 -1.94 12.60
N GLU A 99 -13.81 -3.01 13.36
CA GLU A 99 -14.21 -3.15 14.75
C GLU A 99 -13.16 -2.61 15.72
N ALA A 100 -12.04 -2.08 15.19
CA ALA A 100 -10.90 -1.55 15.95
C ALA A 100 -10.28 -2.55 16.95
N TYR A 101 -10.31 -3.85 16.61
CA TYR A 101 -9.68 -4.88 17.44
C TYR A 101 -8.16 -4.94 17.21
N ASN A 102 -7.45 -5.26 18.29
CA ASN A 102 -6.01 -5.50 18.24
C ASN A 102 -5.72 -6.98 17.98
N VAL A 103 -4.70 -7.25 17.18
CA VAL A 103 -4.19 -8.61 16.96
C VAL A 103 -2.90 -8.79 17.75
N ILE A 104 -2.85 -9.79 18.64
CA ILE A 104 -1.66 -10.14 19.42
C ILE A 104 -1.20 -11.53 18.98
N ILE A 105 0.06 -11.65 18.56
CA ILE A 105 0.66 -12.89 18.10
C ILE A 105 1.62 -13.41 19.15
N LEU A 106 1.29 -14.54 19.76
CA LEU A 106 2.08 -15.20 20.79
C LEU A 106 2.71 -16.49 20.26
N GLY A 107 3.88 -16.85 20.77
CA GLY A 107 4.56 -18.09 20.41
C GLY A 107 6.05 -18.09 20.76
N ALA A 108 6.72 -19.22 20.59
CA ALA A 108 8.14 -19.40 20.86
C ALA A 108 9.02 -18.55 19.96
N THR A 109 10.26 -18.29 20.37
CA THR A 109 11.26 -17.62 19.54
C THR A 109 11.53 -18.47 18.28
N GLY A 110 11.67 -17.81 17.13
CA GLY A 110 11.87 -18.53 15.85
C GLY A 110 10.61 -19.07 15.18
N ALA A 111 9.41 -19.01 15.83
CA ALA A 111 8.16 -19.53 15.27
C ALA A 111 7.58 -18.74 14.09
N GLY A 112 8.27 -17.73 13.55
CA GLY A 112 7.80 -16.94 12.42
C GLY A 112 6.77 -15.84 12.75
N LYS A 113 6.67 -15.42 14.02
CA LYS A 113 5.71 -14.38 14.45
C LYS A 113 5.88 -13.06 13.70
N THR A 114 7.13 -12.63 13.51
CA THR A 114 7.46 -11.38 12.81
C THR A 114 7.02 -11.44 11.35
N TYR A 115 7.28 -12.56 10.67
CA TYR A 115 6.81 -12.76 9.30
C TYR A 115 5.28 -12.69 9.21
N LEU A 116 4.57 -13.40 10.11
CA LEU A 116 3.12 -13.39 10.16
C LEU A 116 2.56 -11.99 10.42
N ALA A 117 3.18 -11.24 11.36
CA ALA A 117 2.79 -9.86 11.64
C ALA A 117 3.00 -8.95 10.43
N CYS A 118 4.13 -9.08 9.71
CA CYS A 118 4.40 -8.34 8.49
C CYS A 118 3.40 -8.71 7.38
N ALA A 119 3.11 -9.99 7.15
CA ALA A 119 2.17 -10.44 6.14
C ALA A 119 0.74 -9.92 6.38
N LEU A 120 0.25 -9.98 7.62
CA LEU A 120 -1.05 -9.41 7.99
C LEU A 120 -1.04 -7.87 7.88
N GLY A 121 0.06 -7.22 8.23
CA GLY A 121 0.22 -5.77 8.06
C GLY A 121 0.19 -5.34 6.61
N MET A 122 0.82 -6.11 5.70
CA MET A 122 0.77 -5.87 4.25
C MET A 122 -0.67 -6.02 3.72
N ALA A 123 -1.40 -7.06 4.14
CA ALA A 123 -2.81 -7.23 3.80
C ALA A 123 -3.66 -6.05 4.30
N ALA A 124 -3.43 -5.58 5.53
CA ALA A 124 -4.11 -4.43 6.12
C ALA A 124 -3.82 -3.13 5.36
N ALA A 125 -2.58 -2.90 4.91
CA ALA A 125 -2.22 -1.74 4.10
C ALA A 125 -2.95 -1.74 2.75
N ALA A 126 -3.01 -2.89 2.07
CA ALA A 126 -3.75 -3.07 0.82
C ALA A 126 -5.26 -2.87 1.01
N PHE A 127 -5.83 -3.44 2.08
CA PHE A 127 -7.24 -3.28 2.44
C PHE A 127 -7.60 -1.82 2.70
N THR A 128 -6.77 -1.06 3.44
CA THR A 128 -6.98 0.36 3.73
C THR A 128 -7.07 1.21 2.47
N LEU A 129 -6.36 0.83 1.42
CA LEU A 129 -6.47 1.50 0.12
C LEU A 129 -7.75 1.16 -0.63
N CYS A 130 -8.25 -0.06 -0.48
CA CYS A 130 -9.48 -0.51 -1.11
C CYS A 130 -10.72 0.07 -0.41
N ALA A 131 -10.68 0.16 0.92
CA ALA A 131 -11.79 0.64 1.75
C ALA A 131 -12.02 2.16 1.71
N THR A 132 -11.28 2.87 0.86
CA THR A 132 -11.41 4.32 0.59
C THR A 132 -11.84 5.22 1.74
N SER A 133 -10.95 6.14 2.09
CA SER A 133 -11.27 7.43 2.73
C SER A 133 -11.76 7.48 4.19
N ALA A 134 -12.20 6.42 4.80
CA ALA A 134 -12.79 6.46 6.14
C ALA A 134 -11.91 5.92 7.27
N CYS A 135 -10.87 5.15 7.00
CA CYS A 135 -10.06 4.55 8.06
C CYS A 135 -8.67 5.20 8.13
N ARG A 136 -8.52 6.19 9.01
CA ARG A 136 -7.20 6.60 9.50
C ARG A 136 -6.70 5.49 10.41
N ILE A 137 -5.89 4.58 9.89
CA ILE A 137 -5.12 3.68 10.74
C ILE A 137 -4.05 4.54 11.39
N SER A 138 -4.31 4.91 12.63
CA SER A 138 -3.30 5.49 13.52
C SER A 138 -2.42 4.35 14.01
N TRP A 139 -1.28 4.13 13.38
CA TRP A 139 -0.24 3.27 13.93
C TRP A 139 0.32 3.99 15.15
N TRP A 140 -0.10 3.58 16.33
CA TRP A 140 0.46 4.06 17.56
C TRP A 140 1.89 3.52 17.68
N LYS A 141 2.87 4.45 17.67
CA LYS A 141 4.22 4.15 18.13
C LYS A 141 4.10 3.69 19.56
N SER A 142 4.41 2.42 19.81
CA SER A 142 4.46 1.88 21.18
C SER A 142 5.37 2.76 22.03
N PRO A 143 4.93 3.20 23.23
CA PRO A 143 5.76 4.04 24.11
C PRO A 143 7.02 3.34 24.62
N TRP A 144 7.20 2.07 24.33
CA TRP A 144 8.34 1.25 24.78
C TRP A 144 9.54 1.27 23.83
N HIS A 145 9.55 2.09 22.81
CA HIS A 145 10.68 2.26 21.89
C HIS A 145 11.20 3.69 21.96
N GLU A 146 11.49 4.17 23.18
CA GLU A 146 12.42 5.27 23.34
C GLU A 146 13.85 4.72 23.19
N PRO A 147 14.66 5.24 22.25
CA PRO A 147 16.07 4.95 22.27
C PRO A 147 16.62 5.55 23.57
N THR A 148 17.12 4.71 24.47
CA THR A 148 17.92 5.15 25.62
C THR A 148 19.12 5.92 25.07
N GLU A 149 19.11 7.23 25.22
CA GLU A 149 20.30 8.04 25.01
C GLU A 149 21.41 7.54 25.94
N PRO A 150 22.63 7.34 25.45
CA PRO A 150 23.74 7.03 26.33
C PRO A 150 24.03 8.29 27.18
N THR A 151 23.70 8.23 28.47
CA THR A 151 24.11 9.20 29.44
C THR A 151 25.65 9.30 29.43
N GLY A 152 26.16 10.43 28.96
CA GLY A 152 27.55 10.77 29.04
C GLY A 152 27.98 10.80 30.49
N ILE A 153 29.01 10.03 30.81
CA ILE A 153 29.78 10.13 32.06
C ILE A 153 30.92 11.06 31.75
N THR A 154 30.90 12.20 32.43
CA THR A 154 32.08 13.08 32.62
C THR A 154 33.09 12.43 33.57
#